data_06470c9684a1f1b608186e523821d0ec
#
_entry.id   06470c9684a1f1b608186e523821d0ec
#
_cell.length_a   1.000
_cell.length_b   1.000
_cell.length_c   1.000
_cell.angle_alpha   90.00
_cell.angle_beta   90.00
_cell.angle_gamma   90.00
#
_symmetry.space_group_name_H-M   'P 1'
#
loop_
_entity.id
_entity.type
_entity.pdbx_description
1 polymer ?
#
loop_
_entity_poly.entity_id
_entity_poly.type
_entity_poly.pdbx_seq_one_letter_code
_entity_poly.pdbx_strand_id
1 'polypeptide(L)'
;MEMKIEPLALPGVDTQRPIVIAGPCSAETEEQVLETAQGLASRGVKIFRAGIWKPRTKPGGFEGIGAEGLAWLKKVKKETGMLVSTEVATKDHVFEALKAGIDILWIGARTTVNPFAVQEIADALKGDRKSVV
;
A
#
# COMPACT_ATOMS: atom_id res chain seq x y z
N MET A 1 8.37 26.68 -10.81
CA MET A 1 8.88 25.77 -9.75
C MET A 1 9.28 24.45 -10.38
N GLU A 2 10.55 24.14 -10.32
CA GLU A 2 11.06 22.88 -10.85
C GLU A 2 10.89 21.80 -9.78
N MET A 3 10.05 20.79 -10.06
CA MET A 3 9.87 19.66 -9.15
C MET A 3 11.04 18.68 -9.35
N LYS A 4 11.86 18.51 -8.33
CA LYS A 4 12.82 17.40 -8.28
C LYS A 4 12.08 16.12 -7.90
N ILE A 5 11.88 15.24 -8.86
CA ILE A 5 11.34 13.90 -8.64
C ILE A 5 12.52 12.95 -8.51
N GLU A 6 12.68 12.37 -7.35
CA GLU A 6 13.70 11.34 -7.11
C GLU A 6 13.12 9.95 -7.44
N PRO A 7 13.91 9.07 -8.07
CA PRO A 7 13.50 7.69 -8.29
C PRO A 7 13.23 6.96 -6.98
N LEU A 8 12.23 6.08 -6.97
CA LEU A 8 11.98 5.20 -5.84
C LEU A 8 13.15 4.22 -5.65
N ALA A 9 13.80 4.28 -4.49
CA ALA A 9 14.80 3.30 -4.09
C ALA A 9 14.12 2.19 -3.28
N LEU A 10 13.88 1.04 -3.92
CA LEU A 10 13.22 -0.11 -3.30
C LEU A 10 14.23 -1.26 -3.12
N PRO A 11 14.49 -1.70 -1.88
CA PRO A 11 15.43 -2.78 -1.61
C PRO A 11 15.05 -4.07 -2.35
N GLY A 12 16.01 -4.67 -3.06
CA GLY A 12 15.84 -5.94 -3.77
C GLY A 12 14.98 -5.86 -5.04
N VAL A 13 14.60 -4.66 -5.49
CA VAL A 13 13.81 -4.47 -6.71
C VAL A 13 14.72 -3.92 -7.81
N ASP A 14 14.69 -4.59 -8.99
CA ASP A 14 15.40 -4.12 -10.18
C ASP A 14 14.65 -2.91 -10.79
N THR A 15 15.28 -1.75 -10.74
CA THR A 15 14.73 -0.49 -11.28
C THR A 15 15.04 -0.27 -12.76
N GLN A 16 15.83 -1.13 -13.39
CA GLN A 16 16.14 -1.08 -14.83
C GLN A 16 15.02 -1.63 -15.69
N ARG A 17 14.05 -2.31 -15.09
CA ARG A 17 12.87 -2.86 -15.73
C ARG A 17 11.60 -2.23 -15.14
N PRO A 18 10.44 -2.37 -15.79
CA PRO A 18 9.19 -1.97 -15.17
C PRO A 18 9.00 -2.65 -13.81
N ILE A 19 8.68 -1.86 -12.80
CA ILE A 19 8.40 -2.37 -11.46
C ILE A 19 7.00 -2.99 -11.47
N VAL A 20 6.90 -4.24 -11.03
CA VAL A 20 5.62 -4.96 -10.92
C VAL A 20 5.14 -4.91 -9.48
N ILE A 21 3.97 -4.33 -9.27
CA ILE A 21 3.25 -4.33 -8.00
C ILE A 21 1.96 -5.11 -8.25
N ALA A 22 1.82 -6.27 -7.62
CA ALA A 22 0.71 -7.18 -7.88
C ALA A 22 0.03 -7.65 -6.58
N GLY A 23 -1.25 -7.95 -6.68
CA GLY A 23 -2.08 -8.42 -5.58
C GLY A 23 -3.54 -8.04 -5.76
N PRO A 24 -4.42 -8.46 -4.84
CA PRO A 24 -5.84 -8.21 -4.95
C PRO A 24 -6.18 -6.72 -4.83
N CYS A 25 -7.19 -6.28 -5.56
CA CYS A 25 -7.74 -4.93 -5.41
C CYS A 25 -8.27 -4.72 -3.99
N SER A 26 -8.92 -5.74 -3.44
CA SER A 26 -9.48 -5.76 -2.09
C SER A 26 -9.04 -7.00 -1.35
N ALA A 27 -8.50 -6.82 -0.14
CA ALA A 27 -8.29 -7.90 0.80
C ALA A 27 -9.63 -8.24 1.47
N GLU A 28 -10.07 -9.48 1.37
CA GLU A 28 -11.37 -9.92 1.89
C GLU A 28 -11.22 -10.98 2.98
N THR A 29 -10.27 -11.89 2.83
CA THR A 29 -9.94 -12.91 3.83
C THR A 29 -8.43 -13.08 3.94
N GLU A 30 -7.97 -13.55 5.09
CA GLU A 30 -6.54 -13.84 5.30
C GLU A 30 -6.06 -14.91 4.32
N GLU A 31 -6.85 -15.97 4.10
CA GLU A 31 -6.53 -17.06 3.19
C GLU A 31 -6.32 -16.55 1.75
N GLN A 32 -7.25 -15.74 1.23
CA GLN A 32 -7.12 -15.12 -0.08
C GLN A 32 -5.82 -14.33 -0.20
N VAL A 33 -5.50 -13.52 0.78
CA VAL A 33 -4.31 -12.66 0.78
C VAL A 33 -3.04 -13.51 0.77
N LEU A 34 -2.94 -14.50 1.65
CA LEU A 34 -1.75 -15.35 1.76
C LEU A 34 -1.56 -16.26 0.56
N GLU A 35 -2.59 -16.90 0.04
CA GLU A 35 -2.50 -17.74 -1.15
C GLU A 35 -2.07 -16.93 -2.38
N THR A 36 -2.67 -15.75 -2.56
CA THR A 36 -2.28 -14.85 -3.65
C THR A 36 -0.82 -14.41 -3.53
N ALA A 37 -0.40 -14.04 -2.33
CA ALA A 37 0.97 -13.62 -2.08
C ALA A 37 1.98 -14.72 -2.34
N GLN A 38 1.73 -15.93 -1.88
CA GLN A 38 2.59 -17.09 -2.10
C GLN A 38 2.70 -17.42 -3.59
N GLY A 39 1.58 -17.40 -4.32
CA GLY A 39 1.56 -17.63 -5.76
C GLY A 39 2.36 -16.57 -6.54
N LEU A 40 2.27 -15.32 -6.16
CA LEU A 40 3.04 -14.23 -6.78
C LEU A 40 4.53 -14.31 -6.43
N ALA A 41 4.86 -14.58 -5.18
CA ALA A 41 6.26 -14.73 -4.73
C ALA A 41 6.95 -15.86 -5.47
N SER A 42 6.28 -16.99 -5.69
CA SER A 42 6.83 -18.14 -6.43
C SER A 42 7.12 -17.82 -7.90
N ARG A 43 6.52 -16.76 -8.44
CA ARG A 43 6.74 -16.25 -9.80
C ARG A 43 7.71 -15.07 -9.87
N GLY A 44 8.39 -14.75 -8.77
CA GLY A 44 9.41 -13.72 -8.72
C GLY A 44 8.88 -12.29 -8.52
N VAL A 45 7.61 -12.09 -8.18
CA VAL A 45 7.09 -10.78 -7.83
C VAL A 45 7.70 -10.33 -6.50
N LYS A 46 8.15 -9.07 -6.43
CA LYS A 46 8.87 -8.51 -5.27
C LYS A 46 8.02 -7.58 -4.43
N ILE A 47 6.93 -7.06 -4.98
CA ILE A 47 6.06 -6.11 -4.31
C ILE A 47 4.63 -6.61 -4.37
N PHE A 48 4.05 -6.85 -3.19
CA PHE A 48 2.66 -7.26 -3.02
C PHE A 48 1.80 -6.06 -2.63
N ARG A 49 0.62 -5.98 -3.23
CA ARG A 49 -0.37 -4.98 -2.86
C ARG A 49 -1.67 -5.63 -2.38
N ALA A 50 -2.36 -4.99 -1.46
CA ALA A 50 -3.76 -5.30 -1.14
C ALA A 50 -4.44 -4.05 -0.59
N GLY A 51 -5.63 -3.73 -1.11
CA GLY A 51 -6.44 -2.65 -0.58
C GLY A 51 -7.21 -3.12 0.65
N ILE A 52 -6.99 -2.47 1.79
CA ILE A 52 -7.68 -2.78 3.05
C ILE A 52 -8.65 -1.66 3.47
N TRP A 53 -8.39 -0.44 3.04
CA TRP A 53 -9.30 0.69 3.14
C TRP A 53 -9.75 1.06 1.74
N LYS A 54 -11.06 1.04 1.51
CA LYS A 54 -11.66 1.24 0.18
C LYS A 54 -12.56 2.47 0.18
N PRO A 55 -12.01 3.68 -0.08
CA PRO A 55 -12.84 4.86 -0.25
C PRO A 55 -13.90 4.64 -1.32
N ARG A 56 -15.14 4.94 -1.01
CA ARG A 56 -16.27 4.76 -1.92
C ARG A 56 -16.91 6.08 -2.28
N THR A 57 -17.49 6.15 -3.47
CA THR A 57 -18.27 7.32 -3.89
C THR A 57 -19.67 7.35 -3.30
N LYS A 58 -20.16 6.20 -2.81
CA LYS A 58 -21.47 6.06 -2.21
C LYS A 58 -21.34 5.41 -0.82
N PRO A 59 -21.90 6.05 0.23
CA PRO A 59 -21.93 5.45 1.57
C PRO A 59 -22.73 4.14 1.60
N GLY A 60 -22.39 3.26 2.54
CA GLY A 60 -23.11 2.00 2.78
C GLY A 60 -22.61 0.81 1.95
N GLY A 61 -21.59 0.98 1.12
CA GLY A 61 -20.89 -0.14 0.46
C GLY A 61 -19.79 -0.73 1.35
N PHE A 62 -19.17 -1.80 0.88
CA PHE A 62 -18.00 -2.38 1.55
C PHE A 62 -16.81 -1.41 1.46
N GLU A 63 -16.36 -0.90 2.59
CA GLU A 63 -15.29 0.09 2.70
C GLU A 63 -13.92 -0.55 2.99
N GLY A 64 -13.80 -1.84 2.81
CA GLY A 64 -12.59 -2.61 3.06
C GLY A 64 -12.61 -3.31 4.42
N ILE A 65 -11.65 -4.24 4.60
CA ILE A 65 -11.50 -4.97 5.85
C ILE A 65 -10.95 -4.09 6.99
N GLY A 66 -10.31 -2.98 6.64
CA GLY A 66 -9.74 -2.06 7.61
C GLY A 66 -8.42 -2.54 8.21
N ALA A 67 -8.14 -2.06 9.41
CA ALA A 67 -6.86 -2.29 10.10
C ALA A 67 -6.55 -3.78 10.35
N GLU A 68 -7.54 -4.67 10.38
CA GLU A 68 -7.33 -6.12 10.47
C GLU A 68 -6.44 -6.63 9.32
N GLY A 69 -6.62 -6.08 8.12
CA GLY A 69 -5.81 -6.42 6.95
C GLY A 69 -4.33 -6.09 7.09
N LEU A 70 -3.95 -5.18 7.97
CA LEU A 70 -2.55 -4.87 8.25
C LEU A 70 -1.81 -6.07 8.83
N ALA A 71 -2.46 -6.84 9.70
CA ALA A 71 -1.88 -8.08 10.24
C ALA A 71 -1.61 -9.10 9.13
N TRP A 72 -2.51 -9.21 8.15
CA TRP A 72 -2.34 -10.08 6.99
C TRP A 72 -1.16 -9.64 6.10
N LEU A 73 -1.03 -8.34 5.87
CA LEU A 73 0.11 -7.80 5.11
C LEU A 73 1.46 -8.00 5.82
N LYS A 74 1.49 -7.86 7.15
CA LYS A 74 2.68 -8.21 7.95
C LYS A 74 3.05 -9.68 7.78
N LYS A 75 2.07 -10.56 7.76
CA LYS A 75 2.25 -12.00 7.58
C LYS A 75 2.78 -12.33 6.20
N VAL A 76 2.25 -11.67 5.15
CA VAL A 76 2.78 -11.77 3.79
C VAL A 76 4.26 -11.40 3.75
N LYS A 77 4.62 -10.28 4.33
CA LYS A 77 6.02 -9.81 4.38
C LYS A 77 6.93 -10.82 5.08
N LYS A 78 6.48 -11.36 6.21
CA LYS A 78 7.22 -12.37 6.98
C LYS A 78 7.41 -13.68 6.22
N GLU A 79 6.37 -14.17 5.55
CA GLU A 79 6.37 -15.48 4.90
C GLU A 79 7.01 -15.47 3.51
N THR A 80 6.92 -14.37 2.78
CA THR A 80 7.38 -14.29 1.38
C THR A 80 8.61 -13.44 1.18
N GLY A 81 8.93 -12.55 2.11
CA GLY A 81 9.99 -11.55 1.95
C GLY A 81 9.66 -10.42 0.97
N MET A 82 8.45 -10.40 0.40
CA MET A 82 8.02 -9.30 -0.48
C MET A 82 7.86 -8.00 0.31
N LEU A 83 8.10 -6.87 -0.37
CA LEU A 83 7.63 -5.58 0.09
C LEU A 83 6.11 -5.53 0.01
N VAL A 84 5.48 -4.80 0.93
CA VAL A 84 4.01 -4.74 0.99
C VAL A 84 3.51 -3.31 0.81
N SER A 85 2.39 -3.18 0.14
CA SER A 85 1.78 -1.91 -0.23
C SER A 85 0.28 -1.91 0.05
N THR A 86 -0.24 -0.76 0.47
CA THR A 86 -1.67 -0.55 0.66
C THR A 86 -2.10 0.88 0.34
N GLU A 87 -3.40 1.08 0.09
CA GLU A 87 -4.00 2.39 -0.13
C GLU A 87 -4.19 3.12 1.20
N VAL A 88 -3.95 4.43 1.18
CA VAL A 88 -4.28 5.32 2.29
C VAL A 88 -5.14 6.47 1.78
N ALA A 89 -6.10 6.89 2.59
CA ALA A 89 -7.00 8.00 2.28
C ALA A 89 -7.04 9.07 3.37
N THR A 90 -6.53 8.76 4.56
CA THR A 90 -6.53 9.66 5.72
C THR A 90 -5.19 9.60 6.45
N LYS A 91 -4.95 10.60 7.30
CA LYS A 91 -3.77 10.59 8.18
C LYS A 91 -3.74 9.38 9.12
N ASP A 92 -4.91 8.93 9.60
CA ASP A 92 -5.01 7.78 10.49
C ASP A 92 -4.60 6.49 9.77
N HIS A 93 -5.00 6.32 8.50
CA HIS A 93 -4.52 5.23 7.66
C HIS A 93 -2.99 5.23 7.55
N VAL A 94 -2.39 6.42 7.36
CA VAL A 94 -0.93 6.55 7.29
C VAL A 94 -0.28 6.09 8.59
N PHE A 95 -0.74 6.56 9.73
CA PHE A 95 -0.17 6.19 11.03
C PHE A 95 -0.29 4.69 11.30
N GLU A 96 -1.44 4.10 11.02
CA GLU A 96 -1.66 2.66 11.18
C GLU A 96 -0.74 1.84 10.24
N ALA A 97 -0.64 2.25 8.98
CA ALA A 97 0.20 1.58 8.00
C ALA A 97 1.70 1.68 8.36
N LEU A 98 2.17 2.85 8.79
CA LEU A 98 3.56 3.03 9.23
C LEU A 98 3.87 2.18 10.46
N LYS A 99 2.97 2.15 11.44
CA LYS A 99 3.11 1.33 12.64
C LYS A 99 3.16 -0.16 12.32
N ALA A 100 2.44 -0.60 11.30
CA ALA A 100 2.46 -1.98 10.83
C ALA A 100 3.67 -2.34 9.96
N GLY A 101 4.50 -1.37 9.59
CA GLY A 101 5.69 -1.60 8.76
C GLY A 101 5.40 -1.76 7.28
N ILE A 102 4.31 -1.17 6.77
CA ILE A 102 4.02 -1.12 5.33
C ILE A 102 5.12 -0.33 4.61
N ASP A 103 5.61 -0.88 3.50
CA ASP A 103 6.76 -0.31 2.78
C ASP A 103 6.38 0.79 1.80
N ILE A 104 5.23 0.62 1.13
CA ILE A 104 4.76 1.54 0.08
C ILE A 104 3.30 1.89 0.36
N LEU A 105 2.99 3.18 0.28
CA LEU A 105 1.63 3.69 0.37
C LEU A 105 1.21 4.24 -0.99
N TRP A 106 -0.02 3.97 -1.43
CA TRP A 106 -0.56 4.67 -2.59
C TRP A 106 -1.77 5.50 -2.22
N ILE A 107 -1.94 6.57 -2.96
CA ILE A 107 -3.09 7.46 -2.84
C ILE A 107 -4.02 7.13 -4.01
N GLY A 108 -5.23 6.69 -3.70
CA GLY A 108 -6.22 6.33 -4.71
C GLY A 108 -6.78 7.54 -5.46
N ALA A 109 -7.36 7.29 -6.62
CA ALA A 109 -7.89 8.33 -7.50
C ALA A 109 -8.91 9.25 -6.82
N ARG A 110 -9.76 8.70 -5.94
CA ARG A 110 -10.77 9.47 -5.21
C ARG A 110 -10.16 10.42 -4.19
N THR A 111 -9.05 10.02 -3.58
CA THR A 111 -8.34 10.83 -2.59
C THR A 111 -7.45 11.87 -3.27
N THR A 112 -6.85 11.53 -4.40
CA THR A 112 -5.95 12.41 -5.17
C THR A 112 -6.62 13.73 -5.57
N VAL A 113 -7.92 13.72 -5.84
CA VAL A 113 -8.69 14.92 -6.21
C VAL A 113 -9.12 15.77 -5.02
N ASN A 114 -8.80 15.35 -3.81
CA ASN A 114 -9.08 16.10 -2.59
C ASN A 114 -7.77 16.68 -2.02
N PRO A 115 -7.47 17.96 -2.28
CA PRO A 115 -6.20 18.56 -1.87
C PRO A 115 -6.00 18.60 -0.36
N PHE A 116 -7.07 18.71 0.43
CA PHE A 116 -6.99 18.69 1.90
C PHE A 116 -6.58 17.31 2.42
N ALA A 117 -7.14 16.24 1.86
CA ALA A 117 -6.76 14.88 2.22
C ALA A 117 -5.31 14.56 1.82
N VAL A 118 -4.89 14.98 0.64
CA VAL A 118 -3.49 14.83 0.19
C VAL A 118 -2.53 15.57 1.11
N GLN A 119 -2.89 16.80 1.53
CA GLN A 119 -2.08 17.58 2.46
C GLN A 119 -1.96 16.90 3.83
N GLU A 120 -3.05 16.37 4.37
CA GLU A 120 -3.02 15.61 5.63
C GLU A 120 -2.11 14.39 5.56
N ILE A 121 -2.18 13.64 4.45
CA ILE A 121 -1.32 12.47 4.22
C ILE A 121 0.15 12.90 4.15
N ALA A 122 0.46 13.95 3.40
CA ALA A 122 1.81 14.48 3.29
C ALA A 122 2.36 14.93 4.64
N ASP A 123 1.54 15.61 5.45
CA ASP A 123 1.92 16.05 6.79
C ASP A 123 2.18 14.87 7.74
N ALA A 124 1.38 13.81 7.65
CA ALA A 124 1.56 12.60 8.43
C ALA A 124 2.86 11.84 8.07
N LEU A 125 3.37 12.04 6.85
CA LEU A 125 4.60 11.41 6.36
C LEU A 125 5.86 12.24 6.60
N LYS A 126 5.74 13.43 7.16
CA LYS A 126 6.91 14.27 7.49
C LYS A 126 7.85 13.53 8.45
N GLY A 127 9.11 13.40 8.02
CA GLY A 127 10.13 12.68 8.79
C GLY A 127 10.19 11.17 8.53
N ASP A 128 9.24 10.62 7.78
CA ASP A 128 9.28 9.22 7.34
C ASP A 128 9.75 9.13 5.87
N ARG A 129 10.60 8.15 5.58
CA ARG A 129 11.17 7.93 4.24
C ARG A 129 10.45 6.83 3.47
N LYS A 130 9.20 6.54 3.79
CA LYS A 130 8.40 5.57 3.05
C LYS A 130 8.10 6.04 1.64
N SER A 131 8.04 5.10 0.75
CA SER A 131 7.67 5.38 -0.64
C SER A 131 6.17 5.63 -0.75
N VAL A 132 5.80 6.74 -1.37
CA VAL A 132 4.41 7.11 -1.64
C VAL A 132 4.17 7.19 -3.13
N VAL A 133 3.12 6.57 -3.57
CA VAL A 133 2.71 6.53 -4.97
C VAL A 133 1.29 7.07 -5.13
#